data_f5174dc39b1bdff95a3a4dd0dd6b38b1
#
_entry.id   f5174dc39b1bdff95a3a4dd0dd6b38b1
#
_cell.length_a   1.000
_cell.length_b   1.000
_cell.length_c   1.000
_cell.angle_alpha   90.00
_cell.angle_beta   90.00
_cell.angle_gamma   90.00
#
_symmetry.space_group_name_H-M   'P 1'
#
loop_
_entity.id
_entity.type
_entity.pdbx_description
1 polymer ?
#
loop_
_entity_poly.entity_id
_entity_poly.type
_entity_poly.pdbx_seq_one_letter_code
_entity_poly.pdbx_strand_id
1 'polypeptide(L)'
;MGASYGGFMTQYLLTRTDIFTCGISHAGISNITSYWGEGYWGYSYSTAASAHSYPWNNPELYTKHSPLFAADKINAALLLLHGSSDTNVPIGESIQMYNALKLLGKDVAFISVKGEDHGIVDYEKRLQWNNSIYAWFDKYLKGDATMWESLYPTNNLND
;
A
#
# COMPACT_ATOMS: atom_id res chain seq x y z
N MET A 1 0.22 3.41 10.40
CA MET A 1 0.97 3.47 9.13
C MET A 1 2.24 2.64 9.22
N GLY A 2 2.76 2.18 8.08
CA GLY A 2 4.01 1.44 8.02
C GLY A 2 4.65 1.50 6.64
N ALA A 3 5.95 1.19 6.56
CA ALA A 3 6.71 1.16 5.32
C ALA A 3 7.28 -0.24 5.05
N SER A 4 7.40 -0.62 3.78
CA SER A 4 7.96 -1.90 3.35
C SER A 4 7.20 -3.08 3.99
N TYR A 5 7.86 -3.93 4.77
CA TYR A 5 7.17 -4.94 5.58
C TYR A 5 6.10 -4.33 6.52
N GLY A 6 6.35 -3.12 7.06
CA GLY A 6 5.35 -2.38 7.83
C GLY A 6 4.15 -1.94 6.99
N GLY A 7 4.36 -1.64 5.70
CA GLY A 7 3.29 -1.38 4.73
C GLY A 7 2.45 -2.63 4.45
N PHE A 8 3.09 -3.78 4.27
CA PHE A 8 2.42 -5.08 4.23
C PHE A 8 1.58 -5.32 5.49
N MET A 9 2.18 -5.13 6.67
CA MET A 9 1.47 -5.32 7.95
C MET A 9 0.29 -4.36 8.11
N THR A 10 0.41 -3.12 7.63
CA THR A 10 -0.72 -2.17 7.61
C THR A 10 -1.87 -2.74 6.80
N GLN A 11 -1.63 -3.14 5.56
CA GLN A 11 -2.66 -3.75 4.71
C GLN A 11 -3.23 -5.03 5.34
N TYR A 12 -2.37 -5.92 5.83
CA TYR A 12 -2.78 -7.18 6.44
C TYR A 12 -3.69 -6.97 7.65
N LEU A 13 -3.33 -6.07 8.57
CA LEU A 13 -4.14 -5.76 9.74
C LEU A 13 -5.52 -5.21 9.35
N LEU A 14 -5.59 -4.34 8.32
CA LEU A 14 -6.87 -3.82 7.83
C LEU A 14 -7.79 -4.92 7.27
N THR A 15 -7.25 -6.07 6.84
CA THR A 15 -8.06 -7.24 6.45
C THR A 15 -8.53 -8.08 7.63
N ARG A 16 -8.05 -7.80 8.85
CA ARG A 16 -8.27 -8.66 10.05
C ARG A 16 -9.11 -8.01 11.13
N THR A 17 -9.23 -6.69 11.11
CA THR A 17 -9.93 -5.96 12.17
C THR A 17 -10.43 -4.60 11.67
N ASP A 18 -11.57 -4.18 12.19
CA ASP A 18 -12.22 -2.89 11.90
C ASP A 18 -11.91 -1.81 12.95
N ILE A 19 -10.92 -2.03 13.84
CA ILE A 19 -10.59 -1.04 14.88
C ILE A 19 -9.92 0.21 14.31
N PHE A 20 -9.39 0.16 13.09
CA PHE A 20 -8.69 1.27 12.46
C PHE A 20 -9.63 2.04 11.54
N THR A 21 -9.69 3.36 11.68
CA THR A 21 -10.45 4.25 10.81
C THR A 21 -9.76 4.43 9.45
N CYS A 22 -8.43 4.50 9.45
CA CYS A 22 -7.64 4.61 8.21
C CYS A 22 -6.27 3.96 8.37
N GLY A 23 -5.61 3.72 7.23
CA GLY A 23 -4.25 3.22 7.16
C GLY A 23 -3.43 3.94 6.10
N ILE A 24 -2.10 3.90 6.25
CA ILE A 24 -1.14 4.35 5.24
C ILE A 24 -0.09 3.26 5.05
N SER A 25 -0.01 2.73 3.84
CA SER A 25 0.97 1.73 3.43
C SER A 25 1.97 2.35 2.46
N HIS A 26 3.21 2.52 2.90
CA HIS A 26 4.32 2.97 2.05
C HIS A 26 5.08 1.76 1.52
N ALA A 27 5.17 1.63 0.20
CA ALA A 27 5.91 0.57 -0.47
C ALA A 27 5.64 -0.83 0.14
N GLY A 28 4.36 -1.08 0.48
CA GLY A 28 3.93 -2.32 1.11
C GLY A 28 3.64 -3.41 0.09
N ILE A 29 3.93 -4.65 0.47
CA ILE A 29 3.62 -5.84 -0.31
C ILE A 29 2.14 -6.14 -0.15
N SER A 30 1.41 -6.31 -1.24
CA SER A 30 -0.01 -6.71 -1.23
C SER A 30 -0.22 -8.17 -1.61
N ASN A 31 0.68 -8.71 -2.43
CA ASN A 31 0.61 -10.06 -2.96
C ASN A 31 1.98 -10.74 -2.85
N ILE A 32 2.10 -11.66 -1.91
CA ILE A 32 3.36 -12.37 -1.63
C ILE A 32 3.80 -13.20 -2.84
N THR A 33 2.87 -13.66 -3.69
CA THR A 33 3.18 -14.45 -4.88
C THR A 33 3.91 -13.61 -5.93
N SER A 34 3.39 -12.40 -6.26
CA SER A 34 4.07 -11.49 -7.19
C SER A 34 5.38 -10.98 -6.61
N TYR A 35 5.39 -10.62 -5.33
CA TYR A 35 6.61 -10.19 -4.64
C TYR A 35 7.69 -11.28 -4.63
N TRP A 36 7.31 -12.54 -4.48
CA TRP A 36 8.25 -13.66 -4.58
C TRP A 36 9.00 -13.65 -5.91
N GLY A 37 8.31 -13.36 -7.03
CA GLY A 37 8.89 -13.37 -8.37
C GLY A 37 9.63 -12.09 -8.76
N GLU A 38 9.19 -10.93 -8.28
CA GLU A 38 9.66 -9.61 -8.74
C GLU A 38 10.42 -8.82 -7.65
N GLY A 39 10.16 -9.08 -6.38
CA GLY A 39 10.77 -8.34 -5.29
C GLY A 39 12.26 -8.65 -5.11
N TYR A 40 13.04 -7.65 -4.72
CA TYR A 40 14.49 -7.80 -4.49
C TYR A 40 14.80 -8.94 -3.52
N TRP A 41 14.03 -9.09 -2.46
CA TRP A 41 14.18 -10.15 -1.47
C TRP A 41 13.27 -11.37 -1.72
N GLY A 42 12.53 -11.37 -2.83
CA GLY A 42 11.43 -12.30 -3.06
C GLY A 42 11.77 -13.77 -2.80
N TYR A 43 12.71 -14.33 -3.55
CA TYR A 43 13.04 -15.74 -3.40
C TYR A 43 13.80 -16.04 -2.09
N SER A 44 14.66 -15.13 -1.61
CA SER A 44 15.40 -15.33 -0.36
C SER A 44 14.52 -15.16 0.88
N TYR A 45 13.46 -14.34 0.78
CA TYR A 45 12.45 -14.23 1.84
C TYR A 45 11.70 -15.55 2.06
N SER A 46 11.47 -16.32 0.99
CA SER A 46 10.81 -17.62 1.05
C SER A 46 11.56 -18.64 1.89
N THR A 47 12.89 -18.59 1.91
CA THR A 47 13.69 -19.53 2.72
C THR A 47 13.61 -19.22 4.21
N ALA A 48 13.52 -17.96 4.60
CA ALA A 48 13.51 -17.53 6.00
C ALA A 48 12.08 -17.35 6.55
N ALA A 49 11.21 -16.64 5.81
CA ALA A 49 9.89 -16.23 6.30
C ALA A 49 8.81 -17.28 6.02
N SER A 50 8.95 -18.14 5.01
CA SER A 50 7.97 -19.14 4.64
C SER A 50 8.40 -20.59 4.90
N ALA A 51 9.44 -20.80 5.71
CA ALA A 51 9.94 -22.14 6.07
C ALA A 51 10.19 -23.02 4.84
N HIS A 52 10.94 -22.50 3.87
CA HIS A 52 11.24 -23.17 2.58
C HIS A 52 10.02 -23.52 1.73
N SER A 53 8.89 -22.84 1.93
CA SER A 53 7.71 -22.97 1.09
C SER A 53 7.79 -22.05 -0.12
N TYR A 54 7.23 -22.50 -1.25
CA TYR A 54 7.23 -21.80 -2.52
C TYR A 54 5.81 -21.79 -3.10
N PRO A 55 5.48 -20.88 -4.05
CA PRO A 55 4.13 -20.80 -4.61
C PRO A 55 3.60 -22.14 -5.17
N TRP A 56 4.46 -22.99 -5.69
CA TRP A 56 4.07 -24.28 -6.29
C TRP A 56 3.95 -25.44 -5.29
N ASN A 57 4.61 -25.40 -4.13
CA ASN A 57 4.52 -26.47 -3.14
C ASN A 57 3.65 -26.11 -1.93
N ASN A 58 3.36 -24.82 -1.73
CA ASN A 58 2.48 -24.33 -0.67
C ASN A 58 1.71 -23.07 -1.12
N PRO A 59 0.89 -23.15 -2.19
CA PRO A 59 0.18 -21.98 -2.73
C PRO A 59 -0.77 -21.35 -1.71
N GLU A 60 -1.32 -22.14 -0.80
CA GLU A 60 -2.24 -21.65 0.23
C GLU A 60 -1.57 -20.65 1.18
N LEU A 61 -0.32 -20.87 1.57
CA LEU A 61 0.44 -19.94 2.40
C LEU A 61 0.56 -18.57 1.72
N TYR A 62 0.87 -18.58 0.42
CA TYR A 62 1.05 -17.35 -0.36
C TYR A 62 -0.25 -16.58 -0.55
N THR A 63 -1.35 -17.26 -0.81
CA THR A 63 -2.67 -16.62 -0.98
C THR A 63 -3.26 -16.16 0.36
N LYS A 64 -3.23 -17.02 1.38
CA LYS A 64 -3.82 -16.75 2.69
C LYS A 64 -3.19 -15.57 3.43
N HIS A 65 -1.90 -15.34 3.23
CA HIS A 65 -1.18 -14.25 3.88
C HIS A 65 -1.02 -13.00 3.01
N SER A 66 -1.44 -13.05 1.75
CA SER A 66 -1.45 -11.85 0.88
C SER A 66 -2.68 -11.00 1.16
N PRO A 67 -2.52 -9.73 1.58
CA PRO A 67 -3.65 -8.83 1.83
C PRO A 67 -4.59 -8.67 0.65
N LEU A 68 -4.05 -8.76 -0.58
CA LEU A 68 -4.82 -8.61 -1.82
C LEU A 68 -6.01 -9.59 -1.90
N PHE A 69 -5.81 -10.85 -1.47
CA PHE A 69 -6.87 -11.87 -1.53
C PHE A 69 -7.94 -11.72 -0.44
N ALA A 70 -7.81 -10.71 0.40
CA ALA A 70 -8.79 -10.34 1.41
C ALA A 70 -9.12 -8.83 1.35
N ALA A 71 -8.92 -8.19 0.19
CA ALA A 71 -9.16 -6.76 -0.01
C ALA A 71 -10.63 -6.38 0.23
N ASP A 72 -11.57 -7.29 -0.03
CA ASP A 72 -13.01 -7.14 0.25
C ASP A 72 -13.31 -6.89 1.74
N LYS A 73 -12.45 -7.34 2.64
CA LYS A 73 -12.59 -7.17 4.10
C LYS A 73 -12.07 -5.83 4.61
N ILE A 74 -11.35 -5.06 3.80
CA ILE A 74 -10.86 -3.73 4.20
C ILE A 74 -12.03 -2.76 4.19
N ASN A 75 -12.36 -2.21 5.37
CA ASN A 75 -13.38 -1.17 5.55
C ASN A 75 -12.77 0.20 5.90
N ALA A 76 -11.55 0.23 6.39
CA ALA A 76 -10.80 1.45 6.66
C ALA A 76 -10.34 2.14 5.37
N ALA A 77 -10.28 3.48 5.38
CA ALA A 77 -9.69 4.22 4.28
C ALA A 77 -8.18 3.92 4.16
N LEU A 78 -7.68 3.62 2.97
CA LEU A 78 -6.29 3.24 2.75
C LEU A 78 -5.57 4.19 1.79
N LEU A 79 -4.50 4.82 2.27
CA LEU A 79 -3.55 5.54 1.42
C LEU A 79 -2.37 4.63 1.07
N LEU A 80 -2.13 4.47 -0.22
CA LEU A 80 -0.97 3.77 -0.77
C LEU A 80 0.04 4.82 -1.27
N LEU A 81 1.27 4.73 -0.80
CA LEU A 81 2.38 5.61 -1.17
C LEU A 81 3.53 4.76 -1.72
N HIS A 82 4.11 5.13 -2.89
CA HIS A 82 5.15 4.31 -3.51
C HIS A 82 6.08 5.14 -4.40
N GLY A 83 7.38 4.88 -4.34
CA GLY A 83 8.33 5.40 -5.32
C GLY A 83 8.13 4.72 -6.68
N SER A 84 8.08 5.48 -7.78
CA SER A 84 7.79 4.88 -9.10
C SER A 84 8.94 4.03 -9.64
N SER A 85 10.12 4.15 -9.07
CA SER A 85 11.34 3.42 -9.46
C SER A 85 11.83 2.50 -8.34
N ASP A 86 10.92 2.08 -7.45
CA ASP A 86 11.24 1.21 -6.32
C ASP A 86 11.80 -0.12 -6.81
N THR A 87 13.07 -0.37 -6.50
CA THR A 87 13.81 -1.58 -6.88
C THR A 87 13.71 -2.67 -5.83
N ASN A 88 13.21 -2.37 -4.63
CA ASN A 88 13.09 -3.30 -3.52
C ASN A 88 11.72 -3.97 -3.48
N VAL A 89 10.66 -3.16 -3.50
CA VAL A 89 9.28 -3.61 -3.60
C VAL A 89 8.68 -3.03 -4.88
N PRO A 90 8.39 -3.85 -5.89
CA PRO A 90 7.83 -3.35 -7.14
C PRO A 90 6.54 -2.55 -6.94
N ILE A 91 6.42 -1.41 -7.63
CA ILE A 91 5.24 -0.53 -7.53
C ILE A 91 3.93 -1.27 -7.85
N GLY A 92 4.02 -2.37 -8.61
CA GLY A 92 2.91 -3.26 -8.92
C GLY A 92 2.17 -3.77 -7.68
N GLU A 93 2.86 -3.88 -6.55
CA GLU A 93 2.24 -4.26 -5.28
C GLU A 93 1.18 -3.24 -4.80
N SER A 94 1.48 -1.95 -4.90
CA SER A 94 0.49 -0.90 -4.60
C SER A 94 -0.58 -0.79 -5.68
N ILE A 95 -0.24 -0.95 -6.96
CA ILE A 95 -1.20 -0.88 -8.07
C ILE A 95 -2.26 -1.98 -7.94
N GLN A 96 -1.88 -3.23 -7.63
CA GLN A 96 -2.81 -4.34 -7.44
C GLN A 96 -3.84 -4.03 -6.34
N MET A 97 -3.38 -3.59 -5.18
CA MET A 97 -4.26 -3.27 -4.04
C MET A 97 -5.16 -2.07 -4.36
N TYR A 98 -4.63 -1.02 -4.98
CA TYR A 98 -5.42 0.13 -5.41
C TYR A 98 -6.56 -0.27 -6.34
N ASN A 99 -6.24 -1.03 -7.38
CA ASN A 99 -7.24 -1.49 -8.34
C ASN A 99 -8.32 -2.37 -7.68
N ALA A 100 -7.92 -3.29 -6.81
CA ALA A 100 -8.86 -4.14 -6.10
C ALA A 100 -9.83 -3.30 -5.24
N LEU A 101 -9.32 -2.37 -4.45
CA LEU A 101 -10.13 -1.52 -3.59
C LEU A 101 -11.04 -0.56 -4.38
N LYS A 102 -10.55 -0.02 -5.51
CA LYS A 102 -11.37 0.79 -6.43
C LYS A 102 -12.54 0.00 -7.01
N LEU A 103 -12.29 -1.22 -7.48
CA LEU A 103 -13.34 -2.10 -8.01
C LEU A 103 -14.37 -2.46 -6.93
N LEU A 104 -13.94 -2.61 -5.69
CA LEU A 104 -14.81 -2.88 -4.55
C LEU A 104 -15.54 -1.64 -4.01
N GLY A 105 -15.32 -0.45 -4.60
CA GLY A 105 -15.93 0.80 -4.14
C GLY A 105 -15.43 1.26 -2.76
N LYS A 106 -14.24 0.82 -2.36
CA LYS A 106 -13.62 1.18 -1.08
C LYS A 106 -12.94 2.54 -1.15
N ASP A 107 -12.78 3.18 0.01
CA ASP A 107 -12.10 4.47 0.11
C ASP A 107 -10.57 4.27 0.06
N VAL A 108 -9.99 4.56 -1.09
CA VAL A 108 -8.57 4.35 -1.36
C VAL A 108 -7.98 5.48 -2.20
N ALA A 109 -6.77 5.89 -1.85
CA ALA A 109 -5.95 6.79 -2.66
C ALA A 109 -4.58 6.16 -2.93
N PHE A 110 -3.98 6.50 -4.08
CA PHE A 110 -2.65 6.06 -4.46
C PHE A 110 -1.81 7.23 -4.94
N ILE A 111 -0.65 7.42 -4.32
CA ILE A 111 0.33 8.45 -4.69
C ILE A 111 1.61 7.75 -5.12
N SER A 112 1.94 7.89 -6.40
CA SER A 112 3.20 7.44 -6.99
C SER A 112 4.18 8.61 -7.04
N VAL A 113 5.33 8.49 -6.38
CA VAL A 113 6.36 9.53 -6.35
C VAL A 113 7.37 9.27 -7.46
N LYS A 114 7.28 10.07 -8.53
CA LYS A 114 8.06 9.88 -9.76
C LYS A 114 9.56 9.90 -9.51
N GLY A 115 10.25 8.83 -9.97
CA GLY A 115 11.70 8.71 -9.95
C GLY A 115 12.30 8.36 -8.59
N GLU A 116 11.49 8.25 -7.53
CA GLU A 116 11.95 7.80 -6.22
C GLU A 116 11.98 6.26 -6.15
N ASP A 117 12.95 5.76 -5.40
CA ASP A 117 13.14 4.34 -5.09
C ASP A 117 12.36 3.96 -3.81
N HIS A 118 12.80 2.96 -3.08
CA HIS A 118 12.18 2.45 -1.85
C HIS A 118 12.06 3.48 -0.72
N GLY A 119 12.94 4.47 -0.70
CA GLY A 119 12.90 5.63 0.17
C GLY A 119 12.74 6.92 -0.64
N ILE A 120 12.03 7.91 -0.10
CA ILE A 120 11.91 9.23 -0.71
C ILE A 120 13.07 10.10 -0.24
N VAL A 121 14.04 10.32 -1.12
CA VAL A 121 15.28 11.03 -0.78
C VAL A 121 15.30 12.50 -1.24
N ASP A 122 14.60 12.82 -2.32
CA ASP A 122 14.44 14.20 -2.77
C ASP A 122 13.69 15.01 -1.71
N TYR A 123 14.23 16.20 -1.37
CA TYR A 123 13.71 17.02 -0.28
C TYR A 123 12.28 17.52 -0.54
N GLU A 124 12.02 18.07 -1.73
CA GLU A 124 10.71 18.63 -2.07
C GLU A 124 9.63 17.53 -2.13
N LYS A 125 9.96 16.40 -2.75
CA LYS A 125 9.07 15.25 -2.80
C LYS A 125 8.79 14.69 -1.40
N ARG A 126 9.79 14.69 -0.52
CA ARG A 126 9.63 14.25 0.87
C ARG A 126 8.74 15.18 1.67
N LEU A 127 8.79 16.50 1.42
CA LEU A 127 7.85 17.45 2.01
C LEU A 127 6.41 17.16 1.56
N GLN A 128 6.19 16.99 0.25
CA GLN A 128 4.87 16.64 -0.28
C GLN A 128 4.37 15.31 0.28
N TRP A 129 5.24 14.33 0.36
CA TRP A 129 4.98 13.04 0.98
C TRP A 129 4.49 13.16 2.43
N ASN A 130 5.21 13.92 3.27
CA ASN A 130 4.82 14.16 4.66
C ASN A 130 3.49 14.92 4.75
N ASN A 131 3.30 15.93 3.92
CA ASN A 131 2.05 16.69 3.85
C ASN A 131 0.86 15.78 3.49
N SER A 132 1.06 14.84 2.58
CA SER A 132 0.02 13.86 2.22
C SER A 132 -0.35 12.95 3.39
N ILE A 133 0.63 12.53 4.19
CA ILE A 133 0.42 11.72 5.39
C ILE A 133 -0.42 12.49 6.41
N TYR A 134 -0.04 13.75 6.70
CA TYR A 134 -0.79 14.57 7.64
C TYR A 134 -2.21 14.86 7.14
N ALA A 135 -2.35 15.23 5.88
CA ALA A 135 -3.64 15.50 5.26
C ALA A 135 -4.58 14.28 5.29
N TRP A 136 -4.03 13.06 5.09
CA TRP A 136 -4.81 11.83 5.20
C TRP A 136 -5.30 11.59 6.62
N PHE A 137 -4.43 11.74 7.61
CA PHE A 137 -4.82 11.59 9.00
C PHE A 137 -5.80 12.67 9.47
N ASP A 138 -5.61 13.93 9.06
CA ASP A 138 -6.55 15.01 9.39
C ASP A 138 -7.94 14.72 8.82
N LYS A 139 -8.01 14.29 7.56
CA LYS A 139 -9.27 13.92 6.90
C LYS A 139 -10.02 12.82 7.65
N TYR A 140 -9.35 11.73 8.00
CA TYR A 140 -10.05 10.54 8.53
C TYR A 140 -10.09 10.45 10.06
N LEU A 141 -9.17 11.08 10.77
CA LEU A 141 -9.14 11.05 12.24
C LEU A 141 -9.71 12.30 12.89
N LYS A 142 -9.67 13.46 12.19
CA LYS A 142 -10.21 14.72 12.70
C LYS A 142 -11.43 15.20 11.93
N GLY A 143 -11.77 14.59 10.80
CA GLY A 143 -12.86 15.03 9.93
C GLY A 143 -12.53 16.30 9.14
N ASP A 144 -11.26 16.69 9.05
CA ASP A 144 -10.80 17.90 8.33
C ASP A 144 -10.13 17.51 7.01
N ALA A 145 -10.86 17.67 5.91
CA ALA A 145 -10.37 17.37 4.56
C ALA A 145 -9.66 18.55 3.88
N THR A 146 -9.60 19.72 4.51
CA THR A 146 -9.14 20.97 3.88
C THR A 146 -7.75 20.83 3.24
N MET A 147 -6.80 20.27 3.95
CA MET A 147 -5.43 20.09 3.44
C MET A 147 -5.40 19.05 2.30
N TRP A 148 -6.16 17.96 2.44
CA TRP A 148 -6.23 16.93 1.41
C TRP A 148 -6.79 17.47 0.10
N GLU A 149 -7.89 18.20 0.16
CA GLU A 149 -8.54 18.80 -1.01
C GLU A 149 -7.68 19.89 -1.66
N SER A 150 -6.89 20.62 -0.86
CA SER A 150 -5.91 21.59 -1.37
C SER A 150 -4.75 20.91 -2.12
N LEU A 151 -4.24 19.78 -1.61
CA LEU A 151 -3.15 19.03 -2.24
C LEU A 151 -3.63 18.23 -3.47
N TYR A 152 -4.85 17.69 -3.39
CA TYR A 152 -5.44 16.80 -4.39
C TYR A 152 -6.85 17.25 -4.75
N PRO A 153 -6.99 18.40 -5.43
CA PRO A 153 -8.31 18.89 -5.82
C PRO A 153 -8.97 17.87 -6.73
N THR A 154 -10.20 17.46 -6.38
CA THR A 154 -11.06 16.73 -7.30
C THR A 154 -11.43 17.66 -8.43
N ASN A 155 -10.74 17.57 -9.56
CA ASN A 155 -11.24 18.18 -10.78
C ASN A 155 -12.58 17.48 -11.07
N ASN A 156 -13.68 18.23 -10.98
CA ASN A 156 -14.94 17.83 -11.55
C ASN A 156 -14.75 17.77 -13.07
N LEU A 157 -14.12 16.73 -13.55
CA LEU A 157 -14.17 16.32 -14.94
C LEU A 157 -15.56 15.69 -15.15
N ASN A 158 -16.59 16.55 -15.15
CA ASN A 158 -17.78 16.30 -15.90
C ASN A 158 -17.40 16.55 -17.36
N ASP A 159 -16.87 15.51 -18.03
CA ASP A 159 -16.96 15.32 -19.48
C ASP A 159 -16.59 13.86 -19.81
#